data_00d93fb66690e193395bfd4ad25a1184
#
_entry.id   00d93fb66690e193395bfd4ad25a1184
#
_cell.length_a   1.000
_cell.length_b   1.000
_cell.length_c   1.000
_cell.angle_alpha   90.00
_cell.angle_beta   90.00
_cell.angle_gamma   90.00
#
_symmetry.space_group_name_H-M   'P 1'
#
loop_
_entity.id
_entity.type
_entity.pdbx_description
1 polymer ?
#
loop_
_entity_poly.entity_id
_entity_poly.type
_entity_poly.pdbx_seq_one_letter_code
_entity_poly.pdbx_strand_id
1 'polypeptide(L)'
;MSTNSNQIPKDGLEGMKQNFLADLQSGFMVFLLALPLSLGIAKASGIPNPIFGVITAIIGGIIVSFLSGSRLTIKGPAAGLIPIISGCVVAFGGGEQGWHLALGCIVVASVIQVLFGLLKMGNFADFFPGAAIHGMLASIGIMIIIKQLPILFGVAGNFLKDAHTGVVDPATGLPDPKTMKGYDIVGLVKNMPSILSHYDQHLLIIGVISLVIVFGFSFIKSGFLKKIPAPLIVIIVAITLGISFMVKDTPGALVKTGRLTDILSTQFINVDFSGISSIPGVFIKWVIFIALVGSLESLLTVKAIDGLDPWKRKSNANKDLTGVGIGNTLTGLIGGSPMIAEVVRSSANIGFGAKTRWANFFHGMFLLLALLVAVPIIEVIPYPALAALLIFAGYRLASPKEFRHMLHLGMDQFIIFIVTIIVCAADDLLVGVATGIVLELILNIVSGAKIGNLFKSRAVVEEKNSNQLVVRVTGDALFSNYLGLKKKIVELQKGKNVTIDLAQCKVIDHTTLNSLHELQHDYESEGGTMIILNHEHHVAKGKSETSTKVLKLG
;
A
#
# COMPACT_ATOMS: atom_id res chain seq x y z
N MET A 1 23.25 23.98 20.40
CA MET A 1 21.87 24.33 20.71
C MET A 1 21.10 23.05 21.00
N SER A 2 20.87 22.74 22.27
CA SER A 2 20.05 21.59 22.69
C SER A 2 18.59 21.91 22.39
N THR A 3 18.09 21.38 21.29
CA THR A 3 16.64 21.43 21.01
C THR A 3 15.94 20.50 22.00
N ASN A 4 15.04 21.08 22.80
CA ASN A 4 14.11 20.36 23.67
C ASN A 4 13.41 19.26 22.85
N SER A 5 13.80 18.01 23.05
CA SER A 5 13.32 16.84 22.30
C SER A 5 11.83 16.51 22.54
N ASN A 6 11.16 17.21 23.44
CA ASN A 6 9.79 16.96 23.86
C ASN A 6 8.73 17.91 23.29
N GLN A 7 9.10 18.95 22.53
CA GLN A 7 8.10 19.82 21.92
C GLN A 7 7.58 19.24 20.61
N ILE A 8 6.25 19.13 20.51
CA ILE A 8 5.57 18.74 19.27
C ILE A 8 5.92 19.74 18.16
N PRO A 9 6.47 19.28 17.00
CA PRO A 9 6.80 20.17 15.89
C PRO A 9 5.55 20.91 15.38
N LYS A 10 5.70 22.21 15.17
CA LYS A 10 4.61 23.03 14.62
C LYS A 10 4.36 22.69 13.15
N ASP A 11 3.13 22.95 12.69
CA ASP A 11 2.77 22.82 11.27
C ASP A 11 3.04 24.11 10.48
N GLY A 12 2.94 24.04 9.15
CA GLY A 12 3.04 25.18 8.25
C GLY A 12 4.46 25.76 8.14
N LEU A 13 4.54 27.05 7.82
CA LEU A 13 5.83 27.75 7.60
C LEU A 13 6.67 27.85 8.87
N GLU A 14 6.03 27.93 10.03
CA GLU A 14 6.75 27.99 11.30
C GLU A 14 7.44 26.65 11.58
N GLY A 15 6.76 25.52 11.33
CA GLY A 15 7.34 24.20 11.42
C GLY A 15 8.51 24.00 10.44
N MET A 16 8.40 24.54 9.22
CA MET A 16 9.50 24.55 8.25
C MET A 16 10.73 25.26 8.80
N LYS A 17 10.56 26.50 9.27
CA LYS A 17 11.69 27.30 9.80
C LYS A 17 12.39 26.62 10.96
N GLN A 18 11.63 25.99 11.87
CA GLN A 18 12.18 25.31 13.05
C GLN A 18 12.89 24.00 12.72
N ASN A 19 12.45 23.27 11.67
CA ASN A 19 12.91 21.92 11.39
C ASN A 19 13.53 21.77 9.99
N PHE A 20 13.90 22.89 9.33
CA PHE A 20 14.34 22.95 7.94
C PHE A 20 15.42 21.90 7.61
N LEU A 21 16.51 21.86 8.39
CA LEU A 21 17.63 20.95 8.12
C LEU A 21 17.24 19.48 8.31
N ALA A 22 16.44 19.16 9.32
CA ALA A 22 15.99 17.78 9.56
C ALA A 22 15.08 17.28 8.43
N ASP A 23 14.11 18.11 8.00
CA ASP A 23 13.18 17.76 6.95
C ASP A 23 13.86 17.75 5.56
N LEU A 24 14.78 18.67 5.30
CA LEU A 24 15.57 18.69 4.07
C LEU A 24 16.44 17.43 3.95
N GLN A 25 17.16 17.08 5.03
CA GLN A 25 18.02 15.90 5.07
C GLN A 25 17.19 14.61 4.92
N SER A 26 16.07 14.51 5.62
CA SER A 26 15.18 13.36 5.48
C SER A 26 14.59 13.28 4.07
N GLY A 27 14.11 14.39 3.52
CA GLY A 27 13.60 14.46 2.14
C GLY A 27 14.62 14.03 1.11
N PHE A 28 15.89 14.43 1.25
CA PHE A 28 16.98 13.96 0.39
C PHE A 28 17.22 12.46 0.49
N MET A 29 17.25 11.90 1.71
CA MET A 29 17.46 10.47 1.92
C MET A 29 16.29 9.64 1.36
N VAL A 30 15.06 10.13 1.53
CA VAL A 30 13.87 9.49 0.95
C VAL A 30 13.87 9.58 -0.58
N PHE A 31 14.32 10.69 -1.16
CA PHE A 31 14.49 10.84 -2.61
C PHE A 31 15.39 9.74 -3.19
N LEU A 32 16.55 9.46 -2.58
CA LEU A 32 17.48 8.42 -3.03
C LEU A 32 16.85 7.02 -3.03
N LEU A 33 15.92 6.77 -2.12
CA LEU A 33 15.15 5.53 -2.06
C LEU A 33 13.98 5.55 -3.07
N ALA A 34 13.33 6.68 -3.24
CA ALA A 34 12.08 6.80 -3.98
C ALA A 34 12.28 6.79 -5.50
N LEU A 35 13.37 7.38 -6.00
CA LEU A 35 13.64 7.48 -7.44
C LEU A 35 13.65 6.10 -8.12
N PRO A 36 14.52 5.14 -7.71
CA PRO A 36 14.55 3.83 -8.35
C PRO A 36 13.25 3.03 -8.15
N LEU A 37 12.63 3.14 -6.95
CA LEU A 37 11.36 2.46 -6.70
C LEU A 37 10.24 3.01 -7.57
N SER A 38 10.16 4.31 -7.79
CA SER A 38 9.12 4.92 -8.66
C SER A 38 9.27 4.47 -10.11
N LEU A 39 10.50 4.41 -10.62
CA LEU A 39 10.78 3.88 -11.96
C LEU A 39 10.39 2.39 -12.08
N GLY A 40 10.79 1.59 -11.09
CA GLY A 40 10.49 0.16 -11.04
C GLY A 40 9.00 -0.12 -10.96
N ILE A 41 8.26 0.58 -10.09
CA ILE A 41 6.81 0.45 -9.93
C ILE A 41 6.10 0.80 -11.24
N ALA A 42 6.45 1.91 -11.89
CA ALA A 42 5.85 2.30 -13.16
C ALA A 42 6.07 1.23 -14.24
N LYS A 43 7.30 0.73 -14.38
CA LYS A 43 7.62 -0.36 -15.32
C LYS A 43 6.84 -1.63 -15.02
N ALA A 44 6.80 -2.05 -13.76
CA ALA A 44 6.09 -3.25 -13.32
C ALA A 44 4.57 -3.13 -13.47
N SER A 45 4.03 -1.92 -13.43
CA SER A 45 2.62 -1.62 -13.67
C SER A 45 2.23 -1.60 -15.16
N GLY A 46 3.18 -1.82 -16.08
CA GLY A 46 2.92 -1.80 -17.52
C GLY A 46 2.80 -0.38 -18.10
N ILE A 47 3.25 0.64 -17.37
CA ILE A 47 3.27 2.03 -17.86
C ILE A 47 4.33 2.15 -18.97
N PRO A 48 3.98 2.69 -20.14
CA PRO A 48 4.89 2.73 -21.30
C PRO A 48 6.22 3.44 -21.00
N ASN A 49 6.17 4.56 -20.26
CA ASN A 49 7.35 5.28 -19.86
C ASN A 49 7.49 5.33 -18.33
N PRO A 50 8.58 4.76 -17.76
CA PRO A 50 8.79 4.72 -16.30
C PRO A 50 8.86 6.08 -15.60
N ILE A 51 9.15 7.15 -16.34
CA ILE A 51 9.23 8.53 -15.80
C ILE A 51 7.91 8.97 -15.14
N PHE A 52 6.77 8.46 -15.63
CA PHE A 52 5.46 8.79 -15.07
C PHE A 52 5.29 8.34 -13.61
N GLY A 53 6.00 7.29 -13.19
CA GLY A 53 6.07 6.94 -11.76
C GLY A 53 6.82 7.99 -10.93
N VAL A 54 7.88 8.59 -11.49
CA VAL A 54 8.61 9.68 -10.81
C VAL A 54 7.76 10.96 -10.77
N ILE A 55 7.05 11.29 -11.87
CA ILE A 55 6.11 12.42 -11.92
C ILE A 55 5.02 12.27 -10.85
N THR A 56 4.49 11.05 -10.67
CA THR A 56 3.55 10.75 -9.58
C THR A 56 4.13 11.09 -8.20
N ALA A 57 5.37 10.70 -7.94
CA ALA A 57 6.03 10.98 -6.67
C ALA A 57 6.34 12.48 -6.49
N ILE A 58 6.63 13.21 -7.59
CA ILE A 58 6.80 14.68 -7.57
C ILE A 58 5.50 15.36 -7.15
N ILE A 59 4.37 15.00 -7.75
CA ILE A 59 3.05 15.56 -7.41
C ILE A 59 2.70 15.20 -5.96
N GLY A 60 2.92 13.94 -5.56
CA GLY A 60 2.73 13.50 -4.19
C GLY A 60 3.56 14.28 -3.17
N GLY A 61 4.81 14.60 -3.52
CA GLY A 61 5.71 15.38 -2.70
C GLY A 61 5.36 16.89 -2.70
N ILE A 62 5.25 17.52 -3.86
CA ILE A 62 5.12 18.98 -3.94
C ILE A 62 3.69 19.42 -3.61
N ILE A 63 2.67 18.78 -4.18
CA ILE A 63 1.29 19.23 -4.07
C ILE A 63 0.57 18.55 -2.89
N VAL A 64 0.58 17.21 -2.86
CA VAL A 64 -0.23 16.48 -1.89
C VAL A 64 0.28 16.62 -0.46
N SER A 65 1.55 16.96 -0.25
CA SER A 65 2.09 17.28 1.08
C SER A 65 1.26 18.32 1.84
N PHE A 66 0.70 19.29 1.15
CA PHE A 66 -0.10 20.37 1.76
C PHE A 66 -1.60 20.05 1.80
N LEU A 67 -2.07 19.18 0.92
CA LEU A 67 -3.48 18.75 0.88
C LEU A 67 -3.77 17.61 1.83
N SER A 68 -2.77 16.76 2.11
CA SER A 68 -2.88 15.56 2.93
C SER A 68 -3.15 15.87 4.41
N GLY A 69 -3.83 14.95 5.07
CA GLY A 69 -4.10 14.99 6.52
C GLY A 69 -2.96 14.45 7.38
N SER A 70 -2.01 13.73 6.81
CA SER A 70 -0.82 13.19 7.49
C SER A 70 0.38 14.14 7.40
N ARG A 71 1.26 14.09 8.41
CA ARG A 71 2.46 14.94 8.48
C ARG A 71 3.74 14.27 8.02
N LEU A 72 3.85 12.95 8.22
CA LEU A 72 5.10 12.21 8.01
C LEU A 72 5.01 11.19 6.88
N THR A 73 3.83 10.99 6.29
CA THR A 73 3.69 10.07 5.15
C THR A 73 4.30 10.65 3.89
N ILE A 74 4.97 9.79 3.15
CA ILE A 74 5.45 10.05 1.80
C ILE A 74 4.40 9.57 0.81
N LYS A 75 4.02 10.42 -0.14
CA LYS A 75 3.05 10.13 -1.18
C LYS A 75 3.78 9.82 -2.49
N GLY A 76 3.38 8.74 -3.14
CA GLY A 76 4.01 8.32 -4.40
C GLY A 76 3.39 7.03 -4.96
N PRO A 77 3.88 6.55 -6.11
CA PRO A 77 3.37 5.34 -6.73
C PRO A 77 3.58 4.15 -5.79
N ALA A 78 2.57 3.29 -5.71
CA ALA A 78 2.51 2.20 -4.76
C ALA A 78 2.89 0.85 -5.36
N ALA A 79 3.76 0.11 -4.68
CA ALA A 79 4.05 -1.26 -5.04
C ALA A 79 2.79 -2.15 -4.95
N GLY A 80 1.93 -1.92 -3.97
CA GLY A 80 0.67 -2.64 -3.78
C GLY A 80 -0.33 -2.47 -4.92
N LEU A 81 -0.27 -1.37 -5.65
CA LEU A 81 -1.14 -1.15 -6.82
C LEU A 81 -0.58 -1.75 -8.12
N ILE A 82 0.64 -2.30 -8.15
CA ILE A 82 1.23 -2.88 -9.36
C ILE A 82 0.31 -3.93 -10.02
N PRO A 83 -0.21 -4.95 -9.29
CA PRO A 83 -1.07 -5.95 -9.91
C PRO A 83 -2.36 -5.36 -10.49
N ILE A 84 -2.93 -4.38 -9.80
CA ILE A 84 -4.17 -3.72 -10.20
C ILE A 84 -3.96 -2.90 -11.47
N ILE A 85 -2.94 -2.04 -11.48
CA ILE A 85 -2.67 -1.18 -12.63
C ILE A 85 -2.20 -2.01 -13.83
N SER A 86 -1.31 -3.00 -13.63
CA SER A 86 -0.89 -3.88 -14.72
C SER A 86 -2.05 -4.70 -15.27
N GLY A 87 -2.95 -5.18 -14.41
CA GLY A 87 -4.15 -5.89 -14.81
C GLY A 87 -5.13 -4.99 -15.59
N CYS A 88 -5.31 -3.74 -15.14
CA CYS A 88 -6.11 -2.74 -15.83
C CYS A 88 -5.58 -2.46 -17.24
N VAL A 89 -4.28 -2.17 -17.37
CA VAL A 89 -3.61 -1.92 -18.67
C VAL A 89 -3.79 -3.12 -19.61
N VAL A 90 -3.57 -4.33 -19.09
CA VAL A 90 -3.72 -5.57 -19.86
C VAL A 90 -5.16 -5.80 -20.29
N ALA A 91 -6.14 -5.59 -19.40
CA ALA A 91 -7.57 -5.76 -19.71
C ALA A 91 -8.05 -4.82 -20.83
N PHE A 92 -7.34 -3.73 -21.07
CA PHE A 92 -7.58 -2.79 -22.17
C PHE A 92 -6.64 -3.00 -23.38
N GLY A 93 -6.01 -4.15 -23.49
CA GLY A 93 -5.19 -4.52 -24.67
C GLY A 93 -3.69 -4.29 -24.51
N GLY A 94 -3.26 -3.77 -23.37
CA GLY A 94 -1.84 -3.51 -23.12
C GLY A 94 -1.28 -2.33 -23.91
N GLY A 95 0.02 -2.09 -23.77
CA GLY A 95 0.73 -1.04 -24.50
C GLY A 95 0.23 0.37 -24.19
N GLU A 96 0.39 1.27 -25.16
CA GLU A 96 0.07 2.69 -25.02
C GLU A 96 -1.45 2.94 -24.97
N GLN A 97 -2.19 2.26 -25.84
CA GLN A 97 -3.66 2.37 -25.87
C GLN A 97 -4.29 1.85 -24.58
N GLY A 98 -3.88 0.68 -24.11
CA GLY A 98 -4.37 0.14 -22.82
C GLY A 98 -4.04 1.05 -21.64
N TRP A 99 -2.89 1.74 -21.70
CA TRP A 99 -2.53 2.73 -20.69
C TRP A 99 -3.45 3.95 -20.71
N HIS A 100 -3.78 4.50 -21.89
CA HIS A 100 -4.70 5.65 -22.00
C HIS A 100 -6.09 5.34 -21.43
N LEU A 101 -6.63 4.16 -21.68
CA LEU A 101 -7.89 3.69 -21.08
C LEU A 101 -7.77 3.49 -19.56
N ALA A 102 -6.63 2.95 -19.11
CA ALA A 102 -6.36 2.81 -17.68
C ALA A 102 -6.26 4.17 -16.97
N LEU A 103 -5.73 5.21 -17.62
CA LEU A 103 -5.74 6.59 -17.10
C LEU A 103 -7.17 7.11 -16.90
N GLY A 104 -8.10 6.80 -17.82
CA GLY A 104 -9.51 7.10 -17.65
C GLY A 104 -10.09 6.46 -16.37
N CYS A 105 -9.77 5.19 -16.12
CA CYS A 105 -10.18 4.51 -14.87
C CYS A 105 -9.54 5.17 -13.63
N ILE A 106 -8.25 5.54 -13.70
CA ILE A 106 -7.54 6.19 -12.59
C ILE A 106 -8.19 7.52 -12.24
N VAL A 107 -8.50 8.36 -13.24
CA VAL A 107 -9.15 9.67 -13.00
C VAL A 107 -10.53 9.48 -12.35
N VAL A 108 -11.38 8.60 -12.87
CA VAL A 108 -12.71 8.35 -12.29
C VAL A 108 -12.60 7.77 -10.87
N ALA A 109 -11.72 6.80 -10.66
CA ALA A 109 -11.45 6.22 -9.34
C ALA A 109 -10.96 7.26 -8.33
N SER A 110 -10.14 8.21 -8.80
CA SER A 110 -9.59 9.29 -7.96
C SER A 110 -10.67 10.28 -7.53
N VAL A 111 -11.62 10.61 -8.40
CA VAL A 111 -12.80 11.42 -8.04
C VAL A 111 -13.63 10.70 -6.99
N ILE A 112 -13.83 9.38 -7.11
CA ILE A 112 -14.50 8.58 -6.07
C ILE A 112 -13.73 8.63 -4.76
N GLN A 113 -12.40 8.58 -4.81
CA GLN A 113 -11.54 8.69 -3.62
C GLN A 113 -11.68 10.06 -2.93
N VAL A 114 -11.79 11.16 -3.71
CA VAL A 114 -12.11 12.49 -3.17
C VAL A 114 -13.48 12.47 -2.48
N LEU A 115 -14.50 11.86 -3.11
CA LEU A 115 -15.84 11.72 -2.52
C LEU A 115 -15.79 10.92 -1.21
N PHE A 116 -15.01 9.83 -1.13
CA PHE A 116 -14.82 9.10 0.13
C PHE A 116 -14.27 9.99 1.25
N GLY A 117 -13.31 10.87 0.94
CA GLY A 117 -12.78 11.83 1.91
C GLY A 117 -13.83 12.86 2.36
N LEU A 118 -14.58 13.44 1.41
CA LEU A 118 -15.64 14.42 1.69
C LEU A 118 -16.83 13.82 2.47
N LEU A 119 -17.20 12.58 2.17
CA LEU A 119 -18.23 11.82 2.88
C LEU A 119 -17.76 11.26 4.23
N LYS A 120 -16.54 11.63 4.66
CA LYS A 120 -15.96 11.23 5.95
C LYS A 120 -15.77 9.71 6.11
N MET A 121 -15.43 9.03 5.02
CA MET A 121 -15.17 7.60 5.00
C MET A 121 -13.71 7.24 5.43
N GLY A 122 -13.00 8.11 6.13
CA GLY A 122 -11.63 7.86 6.61
C GLY A 122 -11.50 6.66 7.56
N ASN A 123 -12.61 6.20 8.15
CA ASN A 123 -12.66 4.97 8.94
C ASN A 123 -13.01 3.72 8.09
N PHE A 124 -13.03 3.85 6.76
CA PHE A 124 -13.39 2.75 5.86
C PHE A 124 -12.51 1.51 6.05
N ALA A 125 -11.23 1.70 6.37
CA ALA A 125 -10.31 0.60 6.66
C ALA A 125 -10.73 -0.26 7.87
N ASP A 126 -11.45 0.30 8.83
CA ASP A 126 -11.94 -0.43 10.01
C ASP A 126 -13.09 -1.41 9.66
N PHE A 127 -13.61 -1.37 8.42
CA PHE A 127 -14.67 -2.25 7.93
C PHE A 127 -14.14 -3.59 7.39
N PHE A 128 -12.82 -3.75 7.32
CA PHE A 128 -12.21 -4.95 6.77
C PHE A 128 -11.57 -5.80 7.87
N PRO A 129 -11.76 -7.14 7.84
CA PRO A 129 -11.08 -8.01 8.80
C PRO A 129 -9.57 -7.97 8.58
N GLY A 130 -8.82 -7.86 9.67
CA GLY A 130 -7.36 -7.74 9.64
C GLY A 130 -6.68 -8.87 8.86
N ALA A 131 -7.09 -10.11 9.07
CA ALA A 131 -6.53 -11.26 8.37
C ALA A 131 -6.75 -11.22 6.86
N ALA A 132 -7.91 -10.73 6.37
CA ALA A 132 -8.16 -10.58 4.93
C ALA A 132 -7.28 -9.47 4.33
N ILE A 133 -7.08 -8.34 5.05
CA ILE A 133 -6.17 -7.28 4.61
C ILE A 133 -4.73 -7.78 4.52
N HIS A 134 -4.23 -8.44 5.55
CA HIS A 134 -2.88 -9.02 5.57
C HIS A 134 -2.71 -10.06 4.48
N GLY A 135 -3.75 -10.88 4.22
CA GLY A 135 -3.78 -11.86 3.12
C GLY A 135 -3.68 -11.19 1.73
N MET A 136 -4.43 -10.11 1.52
CA MET A 136 -4.35 -9.31 0.30
C MET A 136 -2.94 -8.73 0.11
N LEU A 137 -2.36 -8.11 1.13
CA LEU A 137 -1.02 -7.52 1.06
C LEU A 137 0.05 -8.59 0.80
N ALA A 138 -0.04 -9.75 1.45
CA ALA A 138 0.88 -10.86 1.22
C ALA A 138 0.75 -11.42 -0.20
N SER A 139 -0.48 -11.55 -0.73
CA SER A 139 -0.71 -11.95 -2.12
C SER A 139 -0.08 -10.97 -3.11
N ILE A 140 -0.26 -9.65 -2.90
CA ILE A 140 0.40 -8.61 -3.70
C ILE A 140 1.92 -8.79 -3.67
N GLY A 141 2.49 -9.03 -2.49
CA GLY A 141 3.93 -9.27 -2.34
C GLY A 141 4.42 -10.47 -3.15
N ILE A 142 3.70 -11.59 -3.09
CA ILE A 142 3.99 -12.80 -3.87
C ILE A 142 3.87 -12.53 -5.37
N MET A 143 2.82 -11.83 -5.81
CA MET A 143 2.62 -11.47 -7.22
C MET A 143 3.75 -10.59 -7.75
N ILE A 144 4.21 -9.61 -6.96
CA ILE A 144 5.34 -8.76 -7.34
C ILE A 144 6.60 -9.62 -7.52
N ILE A 145 6.93 -10.48 -6.57
CA ILE A 145 8.10 -11.35 -6.64
C ILE A 145 8.06 -12.17 -7.93
N ILE A 146 6.96 -12.88 -8.17
CA ILE A 146 6.82 -13.77 -9.34
C ILE A 146 6.96 -12.98 -10.65
N LYS A 147 6.33 -11.81 -10.77
CA LYS A 147 6.39 -10.97 -11.97
C LYS A 147 7.76 -10.33 -12.20
N GLN A 148 8.56 -10.12 -11.15
CA GLN A 148 9.88 -9.51 -11.27
C GLN A 148 11.01 -10.52 -11.53
N LEU A 149 10.78 -11.82 -11.31
CA LEU A 149 11.81 -12.85 -11.57
C LEU A 149 12.32 -12.84 -13.02
N PRO A 150 11.47 -12.82 -14.07
CA PRO A 150 11.97 -12.76 -15.46
C PRO A 150 12.87 -11.55 -15.71
N ILE A 151 12.50 -10.38 -15.18
CA ILE A 151 13.26 -9.13 -15.32
C ILE A 151 14.60 -9.22 -14.58
N LEU A 152 14.60 -9.82 -13.39
CA LEU A 152 15.81 -10.07 -12.60
C LEU A 152 16.81 -10.96 -13.37
N PHE A 153 16.29 -11.95 -14.10
CA PHE A 153 17.08 -12.87 -14.92
C PHE A 153 17.47 -12.28 -16.28
N GLY A 154 17.05 -11.05 -16.57
CA GLY A 154 17.38 -10.38 -17.83
C GLY A 154 16.69 -10.99 -19.05
N VAL A 155 15.57 -11.66 -18.87
CA VAL A 155 14.79 -12.21 -19.98
C VAL A 155 14.28 -11.07 -20.85
N ALA A 156 14.60 -11.10 -22.15
CA ALA A 156 14.28 -10.03 -23.09
C ALA A 156 12.76 -9.78 -23.17
N GLY A 157 12.38 -8.48 -23.18
CA GLY A 157 10.99 -8.07 -23.19
C GLY A 157 10.18 -8.57 -24.40
N ASN A 158 10.85 -8.92 -25.51
CA ASN A 158 10.18 -9.50 -26.69
C ASN A 158 9.67 -10.91 -26.41
N PHE A 159 10.42 -11.74 -25.67
CA PHE A 159 9.97 -13.07 -25.25
C PHE A 159 8.73 -13.00 -24.33
N LEU A 160 8.67 -11.97 -23.50
CA LEU A 160 7.50 -11.71 -22.65
C LEU A 160 6.30 -11.16 -23.45
N LYS A 161 6.54 -10.43 -24.56
CA LYS A 161 5.48 -9.95 -25.46
C LYS A 161 4.80 -11.09 -26.21
N ASP A 162 5.58 -12.05 -26.70
CA ASP A 162 5.02 -13.20 -27.46
C ASP A 162 4.18 -14.13 -26.57
N ALA A 163 4.46 -14.16 -25.26
CA ALA A 163 3.63 -14.82 -24.27
C ALA A 163 2.30 -14.06 -23.97
N HIS A 164 2.12 -12.87 -24.54
CA HIS A 164 1.03 -11.95 -24.25
C HIS A 164 0.07 -11.70 -25.41
N THR A 165 0.30 -12.26 -26.58
CA THR A 165 -0.63 -12.17 -27.72
C THR A 165 -1.84 -13.05 -27.46
N GLY A 166 -2.79 -12.54 -26.67
CA GLY A 166 -4.12 -13.10 -26.56
C GLY A 166 -4.87 -12.96 -27.90
N VAL A 167 -5.81 -13.87 -28.17
CA VAL A 167 -6.73 -13.76 -29.31
C VAL A 167 -7.52 -12.46 -29.17
N VAL A 168 -7.51 -11.62 -30.20
CA VAL A 168 -8.30 -10.39 -30.23
C VAL A 168 -9.76 -10.77 -30.45
N ASP A 169 -10.64 -10.29 -29.59
CA ASP A 169 -12.10 -10.40 -29.79
C ASP A 169 -12.48 -9.60 -31.04
N PRO A 170 -13.01 -10.27 -32.09
CA PRO A 170 -13.37 -9.59 -33.33
C PRO A 170 -14.45 -8.52 -33.18
N ALA A 171 -15.26 -8.60 -32.11
CA ALA A 171 -16.36 -7.66 -31.89
C ALA A 171 -15.91 -6.36 -31.24
N THR A 172 -14.87 -6.39 -30.40
CA THR A 172 -14.38 -5.22 -29.66
C THR A 172 -13.04 -4.69 -30.15
N GLY A 173 -12.32 -5.47 -30.98
CA GLY A 173 -10.95 -5.17 -31.39
C GLY A 173 -9.92 -5.22 -30.24
N LEU A 174 -10.34 -5.67 -29.06
CA LEU A 174 -9.51 -5.78 -27.87
C LEU A 174 -9.14 -7.24 -27.61
N PRO A 175 -8.00 -7.52 -26.96
CA PRO A 175 -7.67 -8.88 -26.55
C PRO A 175 -8.76 -9.46 -25.64
N ASP A 176 -9.23 -10.68 -25.95
CA ASP A 176 -10.20 -11.37 -25.12
C ASP A 176 -9.59 -11.66 -23.75
N PRO A 177 -10.15 -11.10 -22.65
CA PRO A 177 -9.63 -11.34 -21.30
C PRO A 177 -9.55 -12.82 -20.92
N LYS A 178 -10.38 -13.68 -21.55
CA LYS A 178 -10.38 -15.13 -21.32
C LYS A 178 -9.20 -15.84 -21.99
N THR A 179 -8.65 -15.26 -23.03
CA THR A 179 -7.47 -15.82 -23.73
C THR A 179 -6.15 -15.25 -23.21
N MET A 180 -6.17 -14.15 -22.47
CA MET A 180 -5.02 -13.55 -21.81
C MET A 180 -4.54 -14.31 -20.55
N LYS A 181 -4.79 -15.61 -20.48
CA LYS A 181 -4.39 -16.49 -19.36
C LYS A 181 -2.88 -16.53 -19.08
N GLY A 182 -2.05 -16.03 -19.98
CA GLY A 182 -0.59 -15.95 -19.79
C GLY A 182 -0.12 -14.95 -18.71
N TYR A 183 -1.01 -14.06 -18.21
CA TYR A 183 -0.70 -13.09 -17.14
C TYR A 183 -1.23 -13.48 -15.78
N ASP A 184 -2.00 -14.55 -15.67
CA ASP A 184 -2.34 -15.07 -14.36
C ASP A 184 -1.06 -15.62 -13.69
N ILE A 185 -0.98 -15.51 -12.40
CA ILE A 185 0.16 -15.99 -11.61
C ILE A 185 0.40 -17.48 -11.85
N VAL A 186 -0.67 -18.25 -12.04
CA VAL A 186 -0.60 -19.69 -12.29
C VAL A 186 0.04 -19.97 -13.64
N GLY A 187 -0.35 -19.26 -14.70
CA GLY A 187 0.26 -19.37 -16.02
C GLY A 187 1.73 -18.98 -16.02
N LEU A 188 2.09 -17.88 -15.33
CA LEU A 188 3.46 -17.42 -15.20
C LEU A 188 4.34 -18.46 -14.46
N VAL A 189 3.83 -19.02 -13.35
CA VAL A 189 4.55 -20.06 -12.59
C VAL A 189 4.74 -21.33 -13.41
N LYS A 190 3.72 -21.78 -14.13
CA LYS A 190 3.82 -22.96 -15.02
C LYS A 190 4.88 -22.80 -16.12
N ASN A 191 4.96 -21.60 -16.71
CA ASN A 191 5.92 -21.30 -17.78
C ASN A 191 7.27 -20.80 -17.27
N MET A 192 7.45 -20.64 -15.96
CA MET A 192 8.68 -20.09 -15.36
C MET A 192 9.95 -20.84 -15.79
N PRO A 193 10.01 -22.19 -15.84
CA PRO A 193 11.21 -22.89 -16.30
C PRO A 193 11.60 -22.51 -17.73
N SER A 194 10.64 -22.42 -18.64
CA SER A 194 10.87 -21.99 -20.03
C SER A 194 11.31 -20.54 -20.12
N ILE A 195 10.68 -19.66 -19.33
CA ILE A 195 11.03 -18.23 -19.26
C ILE A 195 12.47 -18.06 -18.79
N LEU A 196 12.83 -18.72 -17.69
CA LEU A 196 14.16 -18.60 -17.07
C LEU A 196 15.26 -19.26 -17.89
N SER A 197 14.96 -20.19 -18.81
CA SER A 197 15.97 -20.75 -19.72
C SER A 197 16.53 -19.73 -20.72
N HIS A 198 15.84 -18.59 -20.94
CA HIS A 198 16.27 -17.50 -21.83
C HIS A 198 16.94 -16.35 -21.07
N TYR A 199 17.62 -16.65 -19.97
CA TYR A 199 18.31 -15.65 -19.15
C TYR A 199 19.52 -15.02 -19.86
N ASP A 200 19.78 -13.75 -19.54
CA ASP A 200 21.05 -13.09 -19.87
C ASP A 200 22.01 -13.17 -18.67
N GLN A 201 23.20 -13.73 -18.89
CA GLN A 201 24.17 -13.98 -17.82
C GLN A 201 24.61 -12.70 -17.12
N HIS A 202 24.88 -11.61 -17.84
CA HIS A 202 25.35 -10.35 -17.28
C HIS A 202 24.24 -9.66 -16.47
N LEU A 203 23.03 -9.64 -17.02
CA LEU A 203 21.88 -9.06 -16.34
C LEU A 203 21.48 -9.86 -15.10
N LEU A 204 21.58 -11.20 -15.15
CA LEU A 204 21.36 -12.07 -13.99
C LEU A 204 22.37 -11.76 -12.88
N ILE A 205 23.67 -11.62 -13.20
CA ILE A 205 24.70 -11.26 -12.20
C ILE A 205 24.37 -9.93 -11.54
N ILE A 206 23.98 -8.90 -12.33
CA ILE A 206 23.57 -7.60 -11.78
C ILE A 206 22.36 -7.77 -10.86
N GLY A 207 21.36 -8.53 -11.26
CA GLY A 207 20.15 -8.79 -10.48
C GLY A 207 20.45 -9.50 -9.16
N VAL A 208 21.24 -10.58 -9.20
CA VAL A 208 21.62 -11.35 -8.00
C VAL A 208 22.45 -10.50 -7.02
N ILE A 209 23.47 -9.78 -7.52
CA ILE A 209 24.27 -8.89 -6.67
C ILE A 209 23.37 -7.82 -6.04
N SER A 210 22.44 -7.24 -6.79
CA SER A 210 21.48 -6.27 -6.29
C SER A 210 20.60 -6.85 -5.16
N LEU A 211 20.12 -8.10 -5.32
CA LEU A 211 19.39 -8.80 -4.26
C LEU A 211 20.26 -9.01 -3.01
N VAL A 212 21.49 -9.50 -3.18
CA VAL A 212 22.40 -9.73 -2.07
C VAL A 212 22.64 -8.43 -1.29
N ILE A 213 22.83 -7.31 -1.98
CA ILE A 213 23.02 -6.01 -1.35
C ILE A 213 21.77 -5.60 -0.58
N VAL A 214 20.59 -5.59 -1.20
CA VAL A 214 19.38 -5.07 -0.54
C VAL A 214 18.95 -5.93 0.65
N PHE A 215 19.09 -7.26 0.55
CA PHE A 215 18.82 -8.16 1.68
C PHE A 215 19.93 -8.06 2.73
N GLY A 216 21.19 -8.00 2.34
CA GLY A 216 22.32 -7.85 3.26
C GLY A 216 22.20 -6.59 4.12
N PHE A 217 21.84 -5.46 3.52
CA PHE A 217 21.61 -4.22 4.26
C PHE A 217 20.47 -4.31 5.28
N SER A 218 19.51 -5.19 5.09
CA SER A 218 18.42 -5.39 6.06
C SER A 218 18.90 -5.98 7.40
N PHE A 219 20.06 -6.63 7.41
CA PHE A 219 20.67 -7.19 8.63
C PHE A 219 21.58 -6.20 9.37
N ILE A 220 21.92 -5.05 8.77
CA ILE A 220 22.76 -4.02 9.39
C ILE A 220 21.95 -3.25 10.43
N LYS A 221 22.25 -3.47 11.71
CA LYS A 221 21.51 -2.88 12.84
C LYS A 221 22.11 -1.57 13.36
N SER A 222 23.38 -1.31 13.12
CA SER A 222 24.13 -0.16 13.67
C SER A 222 25.25 0.29 12.74
N GLY A 223 25.85 1.45 13.03
CA GLY A 223 27.00 1.99 12.31
C GLY A 223 26.63 2.97 11.19
N PHE A 224 27.65 3.49 10.50
CA PHE A 224 27.52 4.47 9.41
C PHE A 224 26.69 3.92 8.23
N LEU A 225 26.89 2.65 7.87
CA LEU A 225 26.18 2.00 6.76
C LEU A 225 24.65 2.01 6.93
N LYS A 226 24.14 1.95 8.17
CA LYS A 226 22.69 2.05 8.43
C LYS A 226 22.08 3.38 7.96
N LYS A 227 22.89 4.43 7.89
CA LYS A 227 22.44 5.76 7.45
C LYS A 227 22.33 5.87 5.93
N ILE A 228 22.91 4.93 5.17
CA ILE A 228 22.88 4.93 3.71
C ILE A 228 21.70 4.10 3.23
N PRO A 229 20.81 4.63 2.36
CA PRO A 229 19.73 3.84 1.78
C PRO A 229 20.28 2.70 0.91
N ALA A 230 19.89 1.46 1.19
CA ALA A 230 20.32 0.29 0.40
C ALA A 230 20.06 0.46 -1.11
N PRO A 231 18.92 1.04 -1.57
CA PRO A 231 18.69 1.28 -3.00
C PRO A 231 19.77 2.15 -3.67
N LEU A 232 20.34 3.12 -2.97
CA LEU A 232 21.44 3.92 -3.52
C LEU A 232 22.66 3.05 -3.84
N ILE A 233 23.06 2.17 -2.92
CA ILE A 233 24.18 1.26 -3.13
C ILE A 233 23.89 0.28 -4.26
N VAL A 234 22.66 -0.26 -4.30
CA VAL A 234 22.21 -1.13 -5.40
C VAL A 234 22.38 -0.43 -6.75
N ILE A 235 21.93 0.80 -6.88
CA ILE A 235 21.99 1.55 -8.14
C ILE A 235 23.45 1.84 -8.55
N ILE A 236 24.28 2.30 -7.61
CA ILE A 236 25.71 2.57 -7.90
C ILE A 236 26.42 1.31 -8.38
N VAL A 237 26.25 0.18 -7.69
CA VAL A 237 26.88 -1.09 -8.05
C VAL A 237 26.33 -1.60 -9.38
N ALA A 238 25.01 -1.54 -9.58
CA ALA A 238 24.37 -2.01 -10.82
C ALA A 238 24.78 -1.19 -12.03
N ILE A 239 24.91 0.14 -11.94
CA ILE A 239 25.42 1.01 -13.01
C ILE A 239 26.88 0.64 -13.31
N THR A 240 27.71 0.50 -12.29
CA THR A 240 29.14 0.14 -12.48
C THR A 240 29.28 -1.20 -13.20
N LEU A 241 28.53 -2.22 -12.78
CA LEU A 241 28.52 -3.53 -13.44
C LEU A 241 27.94 -3.44 -14.85
N GLY A 242 26.86 -2.67 -15.04
CA GLY A 242 26.23 -2.46 -16.35
C GLY A 242 27.17 -1.84 -17.37
N ILE A 243 27.99 -0.87 -16.95
CA ILE A 243 29.04 -0.27 -17.80
C ILE A 243 30.13 -1.31 -18.07
N SER A 244 30.59 -2.04 -17.05
CA SER A 244 31.66 -3.06 -17.19
C SER A 244 31.26 -4.21 -18.10
N PHE A 245 30.02 -4.62 -18.09
CA PHE A 245 29.47 -5.69 -18.95
C PHE A 245 28.93 -5.18 -20.30
N MET A 246 29.04 -3.87 -20.57
CA MET A 246 28.53 -3.23 -21.79
C MET A 246 27.04 -3.54 -22.09
N VAL A 247 26.22 -3.64 -21.03
CA VAL A 247 24.79 -4.01 -21.18
C VAL A 247 23.95 -2.98 -21.95
N LYS A 248 24.51 -1.82 -22.32
CA LYS A 248 23.86 -0.82 -23.17
C LYS A 248 23.47 -1.38 -24.55
N ASP A 249 24.20 -2.38 -25.00
CA ASP A 249 24.00 -3.01 -26.32
C ASP A 249 22.94 -4.13 -26.26
N THR A 250 22.50 -4.51 -25.04
CA THR A 250 21.42 -5.49 -24.82
C THR A 250 20.06 -4.80 -24.89
N PRO A 251 19.19 -5.16 -25.85
CA PRO A 251 17.87 -4.54 -25.99
C PRO A 251 17.02 -4.68 -24.72
N GLY A 252 16.50 -3.57 -24.21
CA GLY A 252 15.63 -3.57 -23.04
C GLY A 252 16.32 -3.76 -21.70
N ALA A 253 17.66 -3.74 -21.64
CA ALA A 253 18.42 -3.89 -20.40
C ALA A 253 18.39 -2.65 -19.51
N LEU A 254 18.35 -1.47 -20.10
CA LEU A 254 18.45 -0.17 -19.40
C LEU A 254 17.12 0.57 -19.36
N VAL A 255 16.98 1.40 -18.35
CA VAL A 255 15.83 2.32 -18.22
C VAL A 255 15.84 3.33 -19.35
N LYS A 256 14.70 3.54 -19.99
CA LYS A 256 14.50 4.58 -21.01
C LYS A 256 13.41 5.53 -20.52
N THR A 257 13.76 6.80 -20.29
CA THR A 257 12.82 7.81 -19.79
C THR A 257 12.60 8.94 -20.80
N GLY A 258 13.63 9.33 -21.54
CA GLY A 258 13.62 10.57 -22.34
C GLY A 258 13.68 11.83 -21.47
N ARG A 259 13.80 12.99 -22.10
CA ARG A 259 13.79 14.26 -21.37
C ARG A 259 12.37 14.67 -20.98
N LEU A 260 12.22 15.24 -19.77
CA LEU A 260 10.93 15.71 -19.29
C LEU A 260 10.25 16.70 -20.25
N THR A 261 11.04 17.59 -20.88
CA THR A 261 10.54 18.55 -21.87
C THR A 261 9.90 17.90 -23.08
N ASP A 262 10.52 16.83 -23.59
CA ASP A 262 10.07 16.10 -24.79
C ASP A 262 8.77 15.35 -24.49
N ILE A 263 8.68 14.77 -23.29
CA ILE A 263 7.50 14.05 -22.81
C ILE A 263 6.32 14.99 -22.63
N LEU A 264 6.55 16.14 -22.00
CA LEU A 264 5.50 17.14 -21.80
C LEU A 264 5.00 17.74 -23.13
N SER A 265 5.84 17.78 -24.17
CA SER A 265 5.45 18.29 -25.49
C SER A 265 4.73 17.28 -26.38
N THR A 266 5.05 15.97 -26.22
CA THR A 266 4.58 14.92 -27.15
C THR A 266 3.59 13.94 -26.56
N GLN A 267 3.64 13.70 -25.24
CA GLN A 267 2.83 12.67 -24.54
C GLN A 267 1.87 13.29 -23.52
N PHE A 268 1.71 14.61 -23.53
CA PHE A 268 0.88 15.28 -22.56
C PHE A 268 -0.61 15.05 -22.87
N ILE A 269 -1.26 14.31 -21.97
CA ILE A 269 -2.72 14.12 -21.87
C ILE A 269 -3.35 13.33 -23.03
N ASN A 270 -3.30 12.01 -22.93
CA ASN A 270 -4.17 11.13 -23.73
C ASN A 270 -5.03 10.25 -22.81
N VAL A 271 -5.74 10.88 -21.87
CA VAL A 271 -6.72 10.16 -21.05
C VAL A 271 -7.89 9.75 -21.92
N ASP A 272 -8.14 8.45 -22.01
CA ASP A 272 -9.24 7.93 -22.81
C ASP A 272 -10.38 7.42 -21.91
N PHE A 273 -11.55 8.05 -22.05
CA PHE A 273 -12.78 7.65 -21.35
C PHE A 273 -13.70 6.77 -22.20
N SER A 274 -13.32 6.44 -23.44
CA SER A 274 -14.16 5.66 -24.34
C SER A 274 -14.51 4.26 -23.80
N GLY A 275 -13.70 3.74 -22.86
CA GLY A 275 -13.98 2.51 -22.14
C GLY A 275 -15.32 2.52 -21.37
N ILE A 276 -15.84 3.71 -21.00
CA ILE A 276 -17.15 3.85 -20.35
C ILE A 276 -18.29 3.38 -21.29
N SER A 277 -18.17 3.67 -22.57
CA SER A 277 -19.19 3.32 -23.56
C SER A 277 -18.90 1.98 -24.27
N SER A 278 -17.63 1.66 -24.54
CA SER A 278 -17.24 0.48 -25.31
C SER A 278 -17.27 -0.81 -24.47
N ILE A 279 -16.77 -0.78 -23.25
CA ILE A 279 -16.67 -1.94 -22.34
C ILE A 279 -16.97 -1.55 -20.89
N PRO A 280 -18.20 -1.08 -20.59
CA PRO A 280 -18.55 -0.49 -19.30
C PRO A 280 -18.29 -1.41 -18.11
N GLY A 281 -18.53 -2.70 -18.23
CA GLY A 281 -18.30 -3.66 -17.14
C GLY A 281 -16.85 -3.77 -16.73
N VAL A 282 -15.93 -3.80 -17.70
CA VAL A 282 -14.48 -3.83 -17.45
C VAL A 282 -14.02 -2.50 -16.84
N PHE A 283 -14.47 -1.38 -17.43
CA PHE A 283 -14.12 -0.04 -16.96
C PHE A 283 -14.55 0.17 -15.50
N ILE A 284 -15.81 -0.12 -15.16
CA ILE A 284 -16.35 0.03 -13.80
C ILE A 284 -15.62 -0.90 -12.82
N LYS A 285 -15.31 -2.15 -13.21
CA LYS A 285 -14.54 -3.07 -12.38
C LYS A 285 -13.21 -2.44 -11.94
N TRP A 286 -12.43 -1.92 -12.88
CA TRP A 286 -11.11 -1.34 -12.57
C TRP A 286 -11.20 -0.02 -11.81
N VAL A 287 -12.21 0.81 -12.10
CA VAL A 287 -12.51 2.01 -11.30
C VAL A 287 -12.74 1.65 -9.84
N ILE A 288 -13.58 0.65 -9.57
CA ILE A 288 -13.86 0.18 -8.20
C ILE A 288 -12.59 -0.35 -7.55
N PHE A 289 -11.78 -1.15 -8.24
CA PHE A 289 -10.55 -1.72 -7.70
C PHE A 289 -9.54 -0.65 -7.30
N ILE A 290 -9.28 0.28 -8.20
CA ILE A 290 -8.33 1.37 -7.95
C ILE A 290 -8.81 2.24 -6.78
N ALA A 291 -10.11 2.60 -6.76
CA ALA A 291 -10.69 3.43 -5.70
C ALA A 291 -10.63 2.73 -4.33
N LEU A 292 -11.07 1.46 -4.24
CA LEU A 292 -11.15 0.74 -2.98
C LEU A 292 -9.78 0.38 -2.44
N VAL A 293 -8.95 -0.29 -3.26
CA VAL A 293 -7.64 -0.77 -2.80
C VAL A 293 -6.68 0.39 -2.55
N GLY A 294 -6.65 1.38 -3.43
CA GLY A 294 -5.83 2.58 -3.24
C GLY A 294 -6.21 3.37 -1.98
N SER A 295 -7.52 3.49 -1.69
CA SER A 295 -7.99 4.12 -0.45
C SER A 295 -7.62 3.31 0.78
N LEU A 296 -7.84 1.99 0.74
CA LEU A 296 -7.54 1.08 1.83
C LEU A 296 -6.05 1.11 2.19
N GLU A 297 -5.16 0.91 1.20
CA GLU A 297 -3.71 0.92 1.41
C GLU A 297 -3.22 2.27 1.96
N SER A 298 -3.75 3.38 1.43
CA SER A 298 -3.39 4.72 1.92
C SER A 298 -3.79 4.91 3.37
N LEU A 299 -5.03 4.53 3.76
CA LEU A 299 -5.52 4.66 5.12
C LEU A 299 -4.76 3.78 6.12
N LEU A 300 -4.47 2.53 5.74
CA LEU A 300 -3.67 1.62 6.56
C LEU A 300 -2.26 2.15 6.79
N THR A 301 -1.65 2.71 5.74
CA THR A 301 -0.33 3.34 5.86
C THR A 301 -0.37 4.55 6.78
N VAL A 302 -1.36 5.45 6.63
CA VAL A 302 -1.51 6.61 7.50
C VAL A 302 -1.60 6.18 8.96
N LYS A 303 -2.43 5.18 9.26
CA LYS A 303 -2.61 4.63 10.61
C LYS A 303 -1.31 4.03 11.17
N ALA A 304 -0.60 3.24 10.34
CA ALA A 304 0.69 2.66 10.73
C ALA A 304 1.75 3.74 11.02
N ILE A 305 1.80 4.80 10.22
CA ILE A 305 2.75 5.91 10.39
C ILE A 305 2.43 6.77 11.60
N ASP A 306 1.15 6.99 11.91
CA ASP A 306 0.74 7.65 13.17
C ASP A 306 1.24 6.86 14.39
N GLY A 307 1.20 5.53 14.33
CA GLY A 307 1.78 4.66 15.35
C GLY A 307 3.30 4.78 15.52
N LEU A 308 4.01 5.09 14.42
CA LEU A 308 5.47 5.27 14.40
C LEU A 308 5.91 6.71 14.68
N ASP A 309 5.01 7.69 14.60
CA ASP A 309 5.32 9.10 14.87
C ASP A 309 5.86 9.25 16.31
N PRO A 310 7.08 9.79 16.51
CA PRO A 310 7.65 9.97 17.85
C PRO A 310 6.77 10.82 18.78
N TRP A 311 5.96 11.70 18.22
CA TRP A 311 5.02 12.57 18.96
C TRP A 311 3.60 12.03 18.99
N LYS A 312 3.35 10.83 18.40
CA LYS A 312 2.02 10.19 18.35
C LYS A 312 0.90 11.10 17.81
N ARG A 313 1.26 11.99 16.88
CA ARG A 313 0.29 12.92 16.28
C ARG A 313 -0.67 12.18 15.38
N LYS A 314 -1.96 12.43 15.57
CA LYS A 314 -3.00 11.82 14.74
C LYS A 314 -3.15 12.53 13.42
N SER A 315 -3.26 11.78 12.36
CA SER A 315 -3.59 12.24 11.02
C SER A 315 -5.10 12.37 10.83
N ASN A 316 -5.51 13.32 10.01
CA ASN A 316 -6.91 13.39 9.58
C ASN A 316 -7.09 12.49 8.32
N ALA A 317 -7.61 11.29 8.52
CA ALA A 317 -7.81 10.29 7.49
C ALA A 317 -8.72 10.77 6.35
N ASN A 318 -9.76 11.55 6.65
CA ASN A 318 -10.65 12.11 5.62
C ASN A 318 -9.93 13.13 4.73
N LYS A 319 -9.17 14.04 5.36
CA LYS A 319 -8.35 15.01 4.63
C LYS A 319 -7.25 14.30 3.83
N ASP A 320 -6.70 13.21 4.34
CA ASP A 320 -5.69 12.41 3.64
C ASP A 320 -6.25 11.78 2.36
N LEU A 321 -7.41 11.13 2.44
CA LEU A 321 -8.12 10.58 1.27
C LEU A 321 -8.44 11.65 0.24
N THR A 322 -8.97 12.80 0.67
CA THR A 322 -9.25 13.92 -0.22
C THR A 322 -7.99 14.40 -0.91
N GLY A 323 -6.90 14.61 -0.16
CA GLY A 323 -5.62 15.08 -0.71
C GLY A 323 -4.99 14.09 -1.69
N VAL A 324 -5.00 12.79 -1.36
CA VAL A 324 -4.52 11.72 -2.24
C VAL A 324 -5.41 11.60 -3.49
N GLY A 325 -6.73 11.68 -3.35
CA GLY A 325 -7.66 11.67 -4.48
C GLY A 325 -7.43 12.83 -5.44
N ILE A 326 -7.24 14.06 -4.94
CA ILE A 326 -6.88 15.22 -5.78
C ILE A 326 -5.54 14.97 -6.48
N GLY A 327 -4.53 14.48 -5.75
CA GLY A 327 -3.24 14.13 -6.32
C GLY A 327 -3.36 13.08 -7.43
N ASN A 328 -4.17 12.04 -7.21
CA ASN A 328 -4.42 10.98 -8.19
C ASN A 328 -5.17 11.48 -9.43
N THR A 329 -6.10 12.42 -9.26
CA THR A 329 -6.77 13.07 -10.40
C THR A 329 -5.74 13.84 -11.24
N LEU A 330 -4.88 14.63 -10.60
CA LEU A 330 -3.83 15.37 -11.29
C LEU A 330 -2.83 14.44 -11.99
N THR A 331 -2.37 13.39 -11.30
CA THR A 331 -1.42 12.43 -11.92
C THR A 331 -2.06 11.67 -13.06
N GLY A 332 -3.32 11.21 -12.92
CA GLY A 332 -4.04 10.53 -13.99
C GLY A 332 -4.21 11.38 -15.23
N LEU A 333 -4.50 12.69 -15.06
CA LEU A 333 -4.64 13.64 -16.16
C LEU A 333 -3.33 13.88 -16.92
N ILE A 334 -2.18 13.75 -16.28
CA ILE A 334 -0.86 13.98 -16.91
C ILE A 334 -0.10 12.68 -17.22
N GLY A 335 -0.77 11.54 -17.21
CA GLY A 335 -0.20 10.24 -17.56
C GLY A 335 0.51 9.51 -16.42
N GLY A 336 0.43 9.99 -15.17
CA GLY A 336 1.04 9.35 -14.00
C GLY A 336 0.22 8.19 -13.43
N SER A 337 0.88 7.31 -12.67
CA SER A 337 0.22 6.23 -11.95
C SER A 337 -0.50 6.74 -10.69
N PRO A 338 -1.48 6.00 -10.16
CA PRO A 338 -2.07 6.40 -8.89
C PRO A 338 -1.06 6.29 -7.75
N MET A 339 -1.16 7.26 -6.83
CA MET A 339 -0.36 7.30 -5.60
C MET A 339 -1.17 6.89 -4.38
N ILE A 340 -0.45 6.47 -3.37
CA ILE A 340 -0.96 6.31 -1.99
C ILE A 340 0.03 6.91 -0.99
N ALA A 341 -0.31 6.87 0.28
CA ALA A 341 0.67 6.95 1.35
C ALA A 341 1.51 5.65 1.35
N GLU A 342 2.82 5.76 1.16
CA GLU A 342 3.73 4.62 0.98
C GLU A 342 4.42 4.22 2.29
N VAL A 343 4.14 3.03 2.81
CA VAL A 343 4.61 2.55 4.12
C VAL A 343 6.14 2.54 4.23
N VAL A 344 6.84 2.02 3.20
CA VAL A 344 8.30 1.84 3.24
C VAL A 344 9.02 3.17 3.27
N ARG A 345 8.61 4.09 2.38
CA ARG A 345 9.19 5.44 2.29
C ARG A 345 8.83 6.28 3.50
N SER A 346 7.60 6.17 4.00
CA SER A 346 7.16 6.92 5.18
C SER A 346 7.88 6.46 6.46
N SER A 347 8.05 5.15 6.64
CA SER A 347 8.84 4.62 7.76
C SER A 347 10.31 5.04 7.68
N ALA A 348 10.88 5.05 6.47
CA ALA A 348 12.24 5.55 6.23
C ALA A 348 12.33 7.06 6.53
N ASN A 349 11.32 7.85 6.14
CA ASN A 349 11.24 9.27 6.44
C ASN A 349 11.33 9.55 7.95
N ILE A 350 10.57 8.82 8.76
CA ILE A 350 10.67 8.89 10.23
C ILE A 350 12.06 8.45 10.69
N GLY A 351 12.57 7.34 10.17
CA GLY A 351 13.89 6.80 10.51
C GLY A 351 15.05 7.77 10.18
N PHE A 352 14.90 8.61 9.17
CA PHE A 352 15.86 9.66 8.81
C PHE A 352 15.66 10.97 9.58
N GLY A 353 14.68 11.02 10.48
CA GLY A 353 14.48 12.15 11.40
C GLY A 353 13.55 13.24 10.89
N ALA A 354 12.67 12.94 9.95
CA ALA A 354 11.61 13.87 9.52
C ALA A 354 10.74 14.31 10.69
N LYS A 355 10.37 15.57 10.70
CA LYS A 355 9.56 16.17 11.75
C LYS A 355 8.23 16.72 11.26
N THR A 356 8.20 17.16 10.00
CA THR A 356 7.01 17.79 9.42
C THR A 356 6.76 17.32 7.98
N ARG A 357 5.62 17.74 7.41
CA ARG A 357 5.27 17.49 6.01
C ARG A 357 6.26 18.05 4.99
N TRP A 358 7.12 18.97 5.41
CA TRP A 358 8.15 19.55 4.54
C TRP A 358 9.18 18.53 4.09
N ALA A 359 9.42 17.45 4.84
CA ALA A 359 10.26 16.36 4.38
C ALA A 359 9.73 15.73 3.08
N ASN A 360 8.40 15.50 2.98
CA ASN A 360 7.79 15.01 1.74
C ASN A 360 7.86 16.05 0.61
N PHE A 361 7.71 17.35 0.92
CA PHE A 361 7.89 18.41 -0.05
C PHE A 361 9.31 18.43 -0.63
N PHE A 362 10.33 18.41 0.23
CA PHE A 362 11.73 18.37 -0.22
C PHE A 362 12.04 17.11 -1.01
N HIS A 363 11.50 15.95 -0.62
CA HIS A 363 11.59 14.72 -1.41
C HIS A 363 11.07 14.93 -2.84
N GLY A 364 9.89 15.54 -3.01
CA GLY A 364 9.34 15.86 -4.33
C GLY A 364 10.20 16.85 -5.11
N MET A 365 10.76 17.86 -4.45
CA MET A 365 11.67 18.83 -5.07
C MET A 365 12.96 18.18 -5.57
N PHE A 366 13.57 17.28 -4.78
CA PHE A 366 14.74 16.53 -5.22
C PHE A 366 14.46 15.60 -6.40
N LEU A 367 13.27 14.97 -6.44
CA LEU A 367 12.85 14.17 -7.60
C LEU A 367 12.68 15.04 -8.85
N LEU A 368 12.06 16.22 -8.73
CA LEU A 368 11.94 17.16 -9.84
C LEU A 368 13.31 17.60 -10.34
N LEU A 369 14.20 17.98 -9.44
CA LEU A 369 15.57 18.35 -9.80
C LEU A 369 16.30 17.20 -10.51
N ALA A 370 16.14 15.97 -10.05
CA ALA A 370 16.74 14.81 -10.69
C ALA A 370 16.22 14.59 -12.11
N LEU A 371 14.93 14.79 -12.36
CA LEU A 371 14.37 14.69 -13.71
C LEU A 371 14.84 15.82 -14.64
N LEU A 372 15.21 16.98 -14.10
CA LEU A 372 15.73 18.08 -14.91
C LEU A 372 17.21 17.92 -15.27
N VAL A 373 18.00 17.30 -14.38
CA VAL A 373 19.47 17.30 -14.49
C VAL A 373 20.08 15.90 -14.61
N ALA A 374 19.49 14.86 -13.99
CA ALA A 374 20.09 13.54 -13.83
C ALA A 374 19.53 12.47 -14.80
N VAL A 375 18.76 12.84 -15.82
CA VAL A 375 18.24 11.87 -16.83
C VAL A 375 19.34 10.99 -17.40
N PRO A 376 20.53 11.48 -17.81
CA PRO A 376 21.59 10.61 -18.32
C PRO A 376 22.05 9.55 -17.32
N ILE A 377 21.99 9.82 -16.02
CA ILE A 377 22.32 8.84 -14.97
C ILE A 377 21.18 7.85 -14.78
N ILE A 378 19.93 8.30 -14.89
CA ILE A 378 18.76 7.44 -14.79
C ILE A 378 18.73 6.41 -15.93
N GLU A 379 19.09 6.82 -17.14
CA GLU A 379 19.03 5.96 -18.33
C GLU A 379 20.15 4.91 -18.41
N VAL A 380 21.13 4.95 -17.52
CA VAL A 380 22.14 3.87 -17.40
C VAL A 380 21.82 2.86 -16.29
N ILE A 381 20.66 2.99 -15.62
CA ILE A 381 20.22 2.05 -14.59
C ILE A 381 19.72 0.76 -15.26
N PRO A 382 20.30 -0.43 -14.93
CA PRO A 382 19.80 -1.70 -15.44
C PRO A 382 18.46 -2.09 -14.77
N TYR A 383 17.50 -2.60 -15.56
CA TYR A 383 16.21 -3.08 -15.04
C TYR A 383 16.33 -4.18 -13.97
N PRO A 384 17.28 -5.15 -14.04
CA PRO A 384 17.46 -6.14 -12.97
C PRO A 384 17.69 -5.54 -11.59
N ALA A 385 18.34 -4.37 -11.50
CA ALA A 385 18.49 -3.66 -10.23
C ALA A 385 17.13 -3.18 -9.66
N LEU A 386 16.27 -2.62 -10.53
CA LEU A 386 14.92 -2.21 -10.13
C LEU A 386 14.06 -3.41 -9.75
N ALA A 387 14.18 -4.53 -10.48
CA ALA A 387 13.50 -5.77 -10.18
C ALA A 387 13.92 -6.32 -8.80
N ALA A 388 15.21 -6.28 -8.46
CA ALA A 388 15.71 -6.68 -7.15
C ALA A 388 15.10 -5.83 -6.01
N LEU A 389 15.00 -4.51 -6.19
CA LEU A 389 14.36 -3.62 -5.23
C LEU A 389 12.86 -3.92 -5.06
N LEU A 390 12.15 -4.23 -6.15
CA LEU A 390 10.74 -4.61 -6.11
C LEU A 390 10.53 -5.99 -5.48
N ILE A 391 11.39 -6.97 -5.75
CA ILE A 391 11.38 -8.29 -5.09
C ILE A 391 11.53 -8.11 -3.58
N PHE A 392 12.44 -7.26 -3.14
CA PHE A 392 12.60 -6.95 -1.72
C PHE A 392 11.36 -6.28 -1.12
N ALA A 393 10.73 -5.36 -1.84
CA ALA A 393 9.46 -4.75 -1.42
C ALA A 393 8.35 -5.81 -1.30
N GLY A 394 8.22 -6.69 -2.29
CA GLY A 394 7.29 -7.83 -2.28
C GLY A 394 7.55 -8.78 -1.10
N TYR A 395 8.81 -9.11 -0.82
CA TYR A 395 9.20 -9.91 0.34
C TYR A 395 8.77 -9.26 1.66
N ARG A 396 8.84 -7.95 1.79
CA ARG A 396 8.38 -7.24 3.01
C ARG A 396 6.87 -7.38 3.22
N LEU A 397 6.08 -7.37 2.14
CA LEU A 397 4.62 -7.55 2.19
C LEU A 397 4.24 -9.00 2.52
N ALA A 398 4.99 -9.99 2.01
CA ALA A 398 4.77 -11.42 2.22
C ALA A 398 5.84 -12.06 3.13
N SER A 399 6.27 -11.33 4.18
CA SER A 399 7.37 -11.80 5.02
C SER A 399 6.97 -13.01 5.86
N PRO A 400 7.91 -13.95 6.16
CA PRO A 400 7.64 -15.06 7.06
C PRO A 400 7.15 -14.64 8.45
N LYS A 401 7.41 -13.40 8.86
CA LYS A 401 6.91 -12.84 10.11
C LYS A 401 5.39 -12.69 10.09
N GLU A 402 4.81 -12.28 8.96
CA GLU A 402 3.36 -12.14 8.79
C GLU A 402 2.66 -13.49 8.92
N PHE A 403 3.20 -14.55 8.29
CA PHE A 403 2.66 -15.90 8.42
C PHE A 403 2.68 -16.40 9.87
N ARG A 404 3.79 -16.17 10.58
CA ARG A 404 3.89 -16.52 12.00
C ARG A 404 2.96 -15.69 12.88
N HIS A 405 2.81 -14.42 12.56
CA HIS A 405 1.90 -13.51 13.25
C HIS A 405 0.45 -14.01 13.13
N MET A 406 0.00 -14.33 11.93
CA MET A 406 -1.35 -14.87 11.71
C MET A 406 -1.58 -16.21 12.44
N LEU A 407 -0.59 -17.10 12.46
CA LEU A 407 -0.65 -18.33 13.27
C LEU A 407 -0.75 -18.05 14.78
N HIS A 408 -0.08 -17.02 15.27
CA HIS A 408 -0.13 -16.62 16.69
C HIS A 408 -1.49 -16.05 17.09
N LEU A 409 -2.16 -15.36 16.15
CA LEU A 409 -3.52 -14.83 16.35
C LEU A 409 -4.56 -15.94 16.47
N GLY A 410 -4.35 -17.06 15.79
CA GLY A 410 -5.22 -18.23 15.83
C GLY A 410 -5.37 -18.93 14.48
N MET A 411 -5.80 -20.19 14.52
CA MET A 411 -5.98 -20.95 13.28
C MET A 411 -7.10 -20.40 12.40
N ASP A 412 -8.12 -19.80 12.99
CA ASP A 412 -9.20 -19.11 12.28
C ASP A 412 -8.65 -17.95 11.43
N GLN A 413 -7.84 -17.08 12.02
CA GLN A 413 -7.22 -15.94 11.32
C GLN A 413 -6.21 -16.41 10.27
N PHE A 414 -5.45 -17.48 10.56
CA PHE A 414 -4.52 -18.05 9.60
C PHE A 414 -5.23 -18.67 8.38
N ILE A 415 -6.36 -19.36 8.57
CA ILE A 415 -7.16 -19.90 7.45
C ILE A 415 -7.67 -18.76 6.57
N ILE A 416 -8.22 -17.68 7.14
CA ILE A 416 -8.70 -16.52 6.39
C ILE A 416 -7.55 -15.92 5.58
N PHE A 417 -6.40 -15.70 6.23
CA PHE A 417 -5.19 -15.18 5.61
C PHE A 417 -4.75 -16.01 4.40
N ILE A 418 -4.62 -17.34 4.56
CA ILE A 418 -4.17 -18.24 3.49
C ILE A 418 -5.19 -18.33 2.35
N VAL A 419 -6.48 -18.48 2.67
CA VAL A 419 -7.54 -18.52 1.64
C VAL A 419 -7.56 -17.21 0.85
N THR A 420 -7.45 -16.08 1.52
CA THR A 420 -7.37 -14.78 0.85
C THR A 420 -6.16 -14.72 -0.09
N ILE A 421 -4.96 -15.16 0.34
CA ILE A 421 -3.77 -15.21 -0.52
C ILE A 421 -4.02 -16.04 -1.77
N ILE A 422 -4.56 -17.25 -1.60
CA ILE A 422 -4.78 -18.18 -2.70
C ILE A 422 -5.78 -17.63 -3.71
N VAL A 423 -6.91 -17.11 -3.23
CA VAL A 423 -7.95 -16.58 -4.13
C VAL A 423 -7.50 -15.30 -4.81
N CYS A 424 -6.82 -14.38 -4.09
CA CYS A 424 -6.24 -13.18 -4.70
C CYS A 424 -5.22 -13.52 -5.81
N ALA A 425 -4.42 -14.58 -5.63
CA ALA A 425 -3.41 -14.98 -6.60
C ALA A 425 -3.99 -15.78 -7.77
N ALA A 426 -5.07 -16.53 -7.55
CA ALA A 426 -5.67 -17.42 -8.55
C ALA A 426 -6.71 -16.73 -9.44
N ASP A 427 -7.41 -15.73 -8.91
CA ASP A 427 -8.50 -15.03 -9.61
C ASP A 427 -8.22 -13.51 -9.63
N ASP A 428 -8.71 -12.78 -8.63
CA ASP A 428 -8.37 -11.36 -8.48
C ASP A 428 -8.42 -10.90 -7.01
N LEU A 429 -7.81 -9.72 -6.76
CA LEU A 429 -7.65 -9.17 -5.41
C LEU A 429 -8.99 -8.88 -4.72
N LEU A 430 -10.01 -8.41 -5.46
CA LEU A 430 -11.31 -8.09 -4.87
C LEU A 430 -12.06 -9.37 -4.48
N VAL A 431 -12.06 -10.37 -5.36
CA VAL A 431 -12.68 -11.68 -5.08
C VAL A 431 -11.99 -12.32 -3.88
N GLY A 432 -10.66 -12.24 -3.80
CA GLY A 432 -9.92 -12.76 -2.65
C GLY A 432 -10.27 -12.08 -1.33
N VAL A 433 -10.32 -10.75 -1.30
CA VAL A 433 -10.72 -9.99 -0.10
C VAL A 433 -12.18 -10.26 0.27
N ALA A 434 -13.09 -10.28 -0.72
CA ALA A 434 -14.49 -10.61 -0.47
C ALA A 434 -14.64 -12.03 0.11
N THR A 435 -13.88 -13.00 -0.41
CA THR A 435 -13.84 -14.36 0.13
C THR A 435 -13.34 -14.37 1.57
N GLY A 436 -12.28 -13.61 1.88
CA GLY A 436 -11.77 -13.45 3.24
C GLY A 436 -12.81 -12.88 4.21
N ILE A 437 -13.55 -11.84 3.78
CA ILE A 437 -14.63 -11.24 4.57
C ILE A 437 -15.75 -12.26 4.82
N VAL A 438 -16.21 -12.96 3.79
CA VAL A 438 -17.27 -13.98 3.91
C VAL A 438 -16.81 -15.11 4.84
N LEU A 439 -15.58 -15.57 4.71
CA LEU A 439 -15.02 -16.62 5.54
C LEU A 439 -14.93 -16.19 7.02
N GLU A 440 -14.52 -14.94 7.30
CA GLU A 440 -14.53 -14.39 8.66
C GLU A 440 -15.94 -14.39 9.26
N LEU A 441 -16.96 -13.95 8.49
CA LEU A 441 -18.35 -13.99 8.93
C LEU A 441 -18.82 -15.42 9.24
N ILE A 442 -18.48 -16.38 8.38
CA ILE A 442 -18.80 -17.80 8.60
C ILE A 442 -18.13 -18.33 9.86
N LEU A 443 -16.84 -18.06 10.05
CA LEU A 443 -16.09 -18.53 11.22
C LEU A 443 -16.59 -17.89 12.52
N ASN A 444 -17.05 -16.63 12.47
CA ASN A 444 -17.69 -16.00 13.61
C ASN A 444 -19.03 -16.68 13.97
N ILE A 445 -19.86 -17.04 12.97
CA ILE A 445 -21.10 -17.79 13.20
C ILE A 445 -20.81 -19.18 13.79
N VAL A 446 -19.86 -19.91 13.22
CA VAL A 446 -19.43 -21.23 13.73
C VAL A 446 -18.89 -21.14 15.16
N SER A 447 -18.30 -20.00 15.52
CA SER A 447 -17.83 -19.70 16.88
C SER A 447 -18.95 -19.32 17.85
N GLY A 448 -20.21 -19.26 17.40
CA GLY A 448 -21.38 -19.00 18.22
C GLY A 448 -21.97 -17.59 18.12
N ALA A 449 -21.47 -16.75 17.22
CA ALA A 449 -22.05 -15.44 16.97
C ALA A 449 -23.46 -15.58 16.37
N LYS A 450 -24.39 -14.74 16.86
CA LYS A 450 -25.76 -14.73 16.34
C LYS A 450 -25.81 -13.96 15.02
N ILE A 451 -26.47 -14.53 13.99
CA ILE A 451 -26.66 -13.89 12.69
C ILE A 451 -27.24 -12.47 12.82
N GLY A 452 -28.21 -12.26 13.71
CA GLY A 452 -28.82 -10.95 13.97
C GLY A 452 -27.87 -9.90 14.61
N ASN A 453 -26.66 -10.30 15.02
CA ASN A 453 -25.64 -9.40 15.58
C ASN A 453 -24.54 -9.06 14.58
N LEU A 454 -24.46 -9.75 13.43
CA LEU A 454 -23.36 -9.58 12.47
C LEU A 454 -23.13 -8.11 12.06
N PHE A 455 -24.20 -7.37 11.80
CA PHE A 455 -24.11 -5.98 11.35
C PHE A 455 -24.70 -4.96 12.32
N LYS A 456 -25.15 -5.41 13.51
CA LYS A 456 -25.80 -4.56 14.48
C LYS A 456 -25.05 -4.56 15.81
N SER A 457 -24.41 -3.44 16.13
CA SER A 457 -23.81 -3.23 17.45
C SER A 457 -24.91 -3.05 18.50
N ARG A 458 -24.89 -3.87 19.53
CA ARG A 458 -25.77 -3.77 20.70
C ARG A 458 -24.94 -3.32 21.90
N ALA A 459 -24.76 -2.03 22.05
CA ALA A 459 -24.08 -1.45 23.20
C ALA A 459 -25.01 -0.45 23.89
N VAL A 460 -25.02 -0.50 25.23
CA VAL A 460 -25.75 0.43 26.11
C VAL A 460 -24.72 1.24 26.86
N VAL A 461 -24.91 2.56 26.89
CA VAL A 461 -24.08 3.47 27.68
C VAL A 461 -24.78 3.75 28.99
N GLU A 462 -24.12 3.44 30.09
CA GLU A 462 -24.60 3.67 31.46
C GLU A 462 -23.68 4.69 32.14
N GLU A 463 -24.25 5.74 32.71
CA GLU A 463 -23.51 6.71 33.50
C GLU A 463 -23.55 6.27 34.97
N LYS A 464 -22.40 5.83 35.53
CA LYS A 464 -22.29 5.45 36.95
C LYS A 464 -22.18 6.65 37.87
N ASN A 465 -21.49 7.70 37.42
CA ASN A 465 -21.36 8.99 38.08
C ASN A 465 -20.87 10.04 37.07
N SER A 466 -20.75 11.30 37.48
CA SER A 466 -20.38 12.44 36.64
C SER A 466 -19.05 12.26 35.87
N ASN A 467 -18.20 11.33 36.29
CA ASN A 467 -16.88 11.09 35.68
C ASN A 467 -16.66 9.66 35.17
N GLN A 468 -17.62 8.73 35.32
CA GLN A 468 -17.50 7.33 34.93
C GLN A 468 -18.63 6.90 34.01
N LEU A 469 -18.28 6.43 32.84
CA LEU A 469 -19.17 5.85 31.83
C LEU A 469 -18.87 4.38 31.65
N VAL A 470 -19.88 3.54 31.55
CA VAL A 470 -19.76 2.12 31.20
C VAL A 470 -20.47 1.87 29.89
N VAL A 471 -19.74 1.39 28.93
CA VAL A 471 -20.26 0.93 27.64
C VAL A 471 -20.39 -0.59 27.72
N ARG A 472 -21.58 -1.08 28.00
CA ARG A 472 -21.85 -2.52 28.04
C ARG A 472 -22.26 -3.02 26.68
N VAL A 473 -21.48 -3.97 26.15
CA VAL A 473 -21.77 -4.63 24.86
C VAL A 473 -22.60 -5.88 25.15
N THR A 474 -23.86 -5.88 24.68
CA THR A 474 -24.83 -6.95 24.97
C THR A 474 -25.02 -7.95 23.82
N GLY A 475 -24.20 -7.86 22.79
CA GLY A 475 -24.19 -8.77 21.63
C GLY A 475 -22.78 -9.21 21.31
N ASP A 476 -22.57 -9.71 20.10
CA ASP A 476 -21.24 -10.06 19.63
C ASP A 476 -20.47 -8.80 19.24
N ALA A 477 -19.15 -8.80 19.47
CA ALA A 477 -18.25 -7.70 19.10
C ALA A 477 -17.41 -8.14 17.87
N LEU A 478 -17.86 -7.76 16.69
CA LEU A 478 -17.33 -8.23 15.42
C LEU A 478 -16.90 -7.06 14.53
N PHE A 479 -15.92 -7.28 13.66
CA PHE A 479 -15.45 -6.27 12.70
C PHE A 479 -16.62 -5.64 11.93
N SER A 480 -17.59 -6.45 11.53
CA SER A 480 -18.76 -6.03 10.74
C SER A 480 -19.75 -5.11 11.49
N ASN A 481 -19.72 -5.10 12.82
CA ASN A 481 -20.53 -4.21 13.65
C ASN A 481 -19.72 -3.19 14.48
N TYR A 482 -18.40 -3.25 14.40
CA TYR A 482 -17.47 -2.40 15.16
C TYR A 482 -17.69 -0.90 14.95
N LEU A 483 -17.96 -0.46 13.72
CA LEU A 483 -18.19 0.96 13.44
C LEU A 483 -19.36 1.54 14.23
N GLY A 484 -20.41 0.75 14.46
CA GLY A 484 -21.54 1.14 15.30
C GLY A 484 -21.14 1.28 16.78
N LEU A 485 -20.24 0.41 17.26
CA LEU A 485 -19.68 0.49 18.62
C LEU A 485 -18.74 1.70 18.75
N LYS A 486 -17.81 1.87 17.82
CA LYS A 486 -16.87 2.99 17.76
C LYS A 486 -17.59 4.33 17.77
N LYS A 487 -18.65 4.49 16.96
CA LYS A 487 -19.45 5.72 16.94
C LYS A 487 -19.99 6.07 18.31
N LYS A 488 -20.58 5.12 19.03
CA LYS A 488 -21.10 5.33 20.39
C LYS A 488 -20.02 5.75 21.38
N ILE A 489 -18.81 5.17 21.27
CA ILE A 489 -17.70 5.49 22.16
C ILE A 489 -17.13 6.89 21.87
N VAL A 490 -16.96 7.23 20.58
CA VAL A 490 -16.42 8.53 20.17
C VAL A 490 -17.38 9.69 20.48
N GLU A 491 -18.69 9.43 20.52
CA GLU A 491 -19.72 10.41 20.90
C GLU A 491 -19.72 10.69 22.42
N LEU A 492 -19.01 9.91 23.24
CA LEU A 492 -18.89 10.15 24.68
C LEU A 492 -18.09 11.43 24.98
N GLN A 493 -18.38 12.04 26.11
CA GLN A 493 -17.65 13.23 26.55
C GLN A 493 -16.17 12.92 26.77
N LYS A 494 -15.31 13.74 26.18
CA LYS A 494 -13.85 13.64 26.36
C LYS A 494 -13.44 13.88 27.80
N GLY A 495 -12.36 13.20 28.23
CA GLY A 495 -11.79 13.37 29.57
C GLY A 495 -12.44 12.57 30.68
N LYS A 496 -13.52 11.79 30.38
CA LYS A 496 -14.15 10.89 31.38
C LYS A 496 -13.41 9.55 31.46
N ASN A 497 -13.66 8.80 32.51
CA ASN A 497 -13.22 7.41 32.63
C ASN A 497 -14.24 6.49 31.96
N VAL A 498 -13.86 5.83 30.90
CA VAL A 498 -14.72 4.94 30.13
C VAL A 498 -14.34 3.48 30.40
N THR A 499 -15.32 2.67 30.76
CA THR A 499 -15.15 1.21 30.86
C THR A 499 -15.94 0.53 29.76
N ILE A 500 -15.29 -0.28 28.94
CA ILE A 500 -15.94 -1.14 27.94
C ILE A 500 -16.09 -2.52 28.55
N ASP A 501 -17.34 -2.92 28.80
CA ASP A 501 -17.69 -4.21 29.40
C ASP A 501 -18.13 -5.19 28.32
N LEU A 502 -17.34 -6.25 28.13
CA LEU A 502 -17.52 -7.29 27.10
C LEU A 502 -18.08 -8.61 27.69
N ALA A 503 -18.46 -8.64 28.99
CA ALA A 503 -18.89 -9.86 29.68
C ALA A 503 -20.02 -10.64 28.95
N GLN A 504 -20.92 -9.93 28.28
CA GLN A 504 -22.09 -10.53 27.61
C GLN A 504 -21.84 -10.86 26.13
N CYS A 505 -20.65 -10.58 25.60
CA CYS A 505 -20.30 -10.96 24.24
C CYS A 505 -20.09 -12.48 24.17
N LYS A 506 -20.70 -13.14 23.17
CA LYS A 506 -20.41 -14.56 22.90
C LYS A 506 -19.14 -14.71 22.11
N VAL A 507 -18.95 -13.86 21.11
CA VAL A 507 -17.76 -13.82 20.27
C VAL A 507 -17.22 -12.39 20.24
N ILE A 508 -15.91 -12.25 20.42
CA ILE A 508 -15.14 -11.03 20.23
C ILE A 508 -14.08 -11.38 19.19
N ASP A 509 -14.24 -10.90 17.96
CA ASP A 509 -13.27 -11.21 16.93
C ASP A 509 -11.96 -10.43 17.12
N HIS A 510 -10.89 -10.94 16.47
CA HIS A 510 -9.55 -10.35 16.51
C HIS A 510 -9.56 -8.88 16.08
N THR A 511 -10.22 -8.57 14.98
CA THR A 511 -10.22 -7.22 14.37
C THR A 511 -10.85 -6.19 15.30
N THR A 512 -11.99 -6.55 15.92
CA THR A 512 -12.66 -5.68 16.90
C THR A 512 -11.80 -5.48 18.14
N LEU A 513 -11.21 -6.55 18.68
CA LEU A 513 -10.41 -6.45 19.91
C LEU A 513 -9.16 -5.60 19.66
N ASN A 514 -8.47 -5.78 18.53
CA ASN A 514 -7.35 -4.94 18.14
C ASN A 514 -7.76 -3.47 17.98
N SER A 515 -8.89 -3.22 17.30
CA SER A 515 -9.42 -1.86 17.11
C SER A 515 -9.87 -1.19 18.40
N LEU A 516 -10.35 -1.96 19.39
CA LEU A 516 -10.67 -1.44 20.72
C LEU A 516 -9.42 -1.04 21.50
N HIS A 517 -8.32 -1.81 21.42
CA HIS A 517 -7.04 -1.43 22.03
C HIS A 517 -6.45 -0.18 21.38
N GLU A 518 -6.57 -0.04 20.07
CA GLU A 518 -6.16 1.18 19.38
C GLU A 518 -7.00 2.39 19.83
N LEU A 519 -8.33 2.21 19.94
CA LEU A 519 -9.23 3.25 20.41
C LEU A 519 -8.96 3.63 21.87
N GLN A 520 -8.61 2.67 22.72
CA GLN A 520 -8.17 2.90 24.10
C GLN A 520 -6.96 3.81 24.13
N HIS A 521 -5.91 3.46 23.38
CA HIS A 521 -4.71 4.28 23.28
C HIS A 521 -5.00 5.69 22.77
N ASP A 522 -5.93 5.81 21.80
CA ASP A 522 -6.34 7.10 21.25
C ASP A 522 -7.04 7.96 22.29
N TYR A 523 -7.99 7.38 23.02
CA TYR A 523 -8.76 8.05 24.06
C TYR A 523 -7.87 8.52 25.21
N GLU A 524 -6.91 7.70 25.63
CA GLU A 524 -5.93 8.04 26.66
C GLU A 524 -4.99 9.16 26.23
N SER A 525 -4.62 9.23 24.96
CA SER A 525 -3.80 10.32 24.42
C SER A 525 -4.51 11.68 24.43
N GLU A 526 -5.85 11.69 24.49
CA GLU A 526 -6.70 12.89 24.59
C GLU A 526 -7.02 13.27 26.04
N GLY A 527 -6.40 12.59 27.04
CA GLY A 527 -6.52 12.92 28.48
C GLY A 527 -7.66 12.21 29.19
N GLY A 528 -8.33 11.24 28.58
CA GLY A 528 -9.29 10.34 29.22
C GLY A 528 -8.61 9.06 29.72
N THR A 529 -9.37 8.20 30.39
CA THR A 529 -8.96 6.83 30.75
C THR A 529 -9.96 5.85 30.14
N MET A 530 -9.47 4.83 29.43
CA MET A 530 -10.33 3.78 28.88
C MET A 530 -9.83 2.41 29.33
N ILE A 531 -10.73 1.56 29.83
CA ILE A 531 -10.41 0.20 30.28
C ILE A 531 -11.35 -0.78 29.59
N ILE A 532 -10.78 -1.84 29.01
CA ILE A 532 -11.54 -2.96 28.41
C ILE A 532 -11.58 -4.08 29.44
N LEU A 533 -12.78 -4.45 29.91
CA LEU A 533 -12.97 -5.41 30.99
C LEU A 533 -13.81 -6.61 30.55
N ASN A 534 -13.76 -7.64 31.42
CA ASN A 534 -14.64 -8.80 31.42
C ASN A 534 -14.54 -9.69 30.15
N HIS A 535 -13.38 -9.70 29.50
CA HIS A 535 -13.08 -10.67 28.45
C HIS A 535 -12.23 -11.87 28.96
N GLU A 536 -11.96 -11.91 30.27
CA GLU A 536 -11.18 -12.94 30.94
C GLU A 536 -11.92 -14.30 31.01
N HIS A 537 -13.25 -14.26 31.00
CA HIS A 537 -14.10 -15.46 30.96
C HIS A 537 -14.22 -16.08 29.58
N HIS A 538 -13.57 -15.50 28.58
CA HIS A 538 -13.55 -16.01 27.22
C HIS A 538 -12.29 -16.86 26.97
N VAL A 539 -12.43 -17.89 26.15
CA VAL A 539 -11.31 -18.71 25.67
C VAL A 539 -10.76 -18.08 24.40
N ALA A 540 -9.49 -17.74 24.42
CA ALA A 540 -8.79 -17.26 23.22
C ALA A 540 -8.50 -18.42 22.25
N LYS A 541 -8.74 -18.20 20.95
CA LYS A 541 -8.43 -19.18 19.88
C LYS A 541 -6.95 -19.20 19.47
N GLY A 542 -6.17 -18.23 19.92
CA GLY A 542 -4.74 -18.10 19.65
C GLY A 542 -3.94 -17.71 20.87
N LYS A 543 -2.67 -17.42 20.68
CA LYS A 543 -1.72 -17.09 21.74
C LYS A 543 -1.55 -15.58 21.97
N SER A 544 -2.11 -14.74 21.09
CA SER A 544 -2.05 -13.29 21.20
C SER A 544 -3.16 -12.77 22.14
N GLU A 545 -2.91 -11.66 22.81
CA GLU A 545 -3.92 -10.95 23.62
C GLU A 545 -5.11 -10.51 22.77
N THR A 546 -4.87 -10.19 21.50
CA THR A 546 -5.89 -9.77 20.53
C THR A 546 -6.50 -10.92 19.75
N SER A 547 -6.19 -12.19 20.06
CA SER A 547 -6.81 -13.34 19.39
C SER A 547 -8.33 -13.33 19.56
N THR A 548 -9.06 -13.88 18.59
CA THR A 548 -10.52 -14.11 18.70
C THR A 548 -10.84 -14.82 20.00
N LYS A 549 -11.81 -14.30 20.74
CA LYS A 549 -12.24 -14.84 22.04
C LYS A 549 -13.69 -15.28 21.99
N VAL A 550 -13.97 -16.44 22.60
CA VAL A 550 -15.30 -17.06 22.65
C VAL A 550 -15.66 -17.30 24.10
N LEU A 551 -16.89 -16.91 24.48
CA LEU A 551 -17.39 -17.10 25.86
C LEU A 551 -17.39 -18.60 26.20
N LYS A 552 -16.81 -18.98 27.34
CA LYS A 552 -16.96 -20.33 27.89
C LYS A 552 -18.44 -20.54 28.20
N LEU A 553 -19.07 -21.46 27.47
CA LEU A 553 -20.33 -22.04 27.93
C LEU A 553 -19.98 -22.97 29.09
N GLY A 554 -20.36 -22.56 30.31
CA GLY A 554 -20.18 -23.37 31.51
C GLY A 554 -20.89 -24.72 31.46
#